data_b58833e7feb8f17b775a292b391f13b8
#
_entry.id   b58833e7feb8f17b775a292b391f13b8
#
_cell.length_a   1.000
_cell.length_b   1.000
_cell.length_c   1.000
_cell.angle_alpha   90.00
_cell.angle_beta   90.00
_cell.angle_gamma   90.00
#
_symmetry.space_group_name_H-M   'P 1'
#
loop_
_entity.id
_entity.type
_entity.pdbx_description
1 polymer ?
#
loop_
_entity_poly.entity_id
_entity_poly.type
_entity_poly.pdbx_seq_one_letter_code
_entity_poly.pdbx_strand_id
1 'polypeptide(L)'
;LALLSHAFTVAVREWQWMEINPAIQISKPKEAQGRTRFLSDEERQRLLDVCSSSKNSHLFTLVTLALSTGMRRGEMLGLRWENIDIQNRRISLFITKNGERRGVPLVGKAYELIKELFLKLEPENKDLLFPSPNNSKKSISIRTAWETVLKKSRIENFRFHDLRHSTASYLAMNGASLLEIADILGHKTLQMVKRYSHLSEDHKTIVLENMNK
;
A
#
# COMPACT_ATOMS: atom_id res chain seq x y z
N LEU A 1 23.38 -10.01 3.90
CA LEU A 1 24.49 -9.04 3.90
C LEU A 1 24.13 -7.78 4.69
N ALA A 2 22.96 -7.16 4.48
CA ALA A 2 22.55 -5.92 5.16
C ALA A 2 22.56 -6.06 6.69
N LEU A 3 22.02 -7.14 7.23
CA LEU A 3 22.00 -7.40 8.68
C LEU A 3 23.43 -7.55 9.27
N LEU A 4 24.29 -8.30 8.58
CA LEU A 4 25.71 -8.45 8.97
C LEU A 4 26.46 -7.13 8.90
N SER A 5 26.26 -6.35 7.82
CA SER A 5 26.88 -5.04 7.70
C SER A 5 26.42 -4.08 8.81
N HIS A 6 25.15 -4.15 9.21
CA HIS A 6 24.65 -3.37 10.34
C HIS A 6 25.31 -3.82 11.67
N ALA A 7 25.37 -5.10 11.93
CA ALA A 7 26.01 -5.64 13.12
C ALA A 7 27.49 -5.23 13.22
N PHE A 8 28.25 -5.33 12.12
CA PHE A 8 29.63 -4.86 12.09
C PHE A 8 29.73 -3.33 12.24
N THR A 9 28.76 -2.56 11.74
CA THR A 9 28.74 -1.10 11.96
C THR A 9 28.57 -0.78 13.45
N VAL A 10 27.71 -1.49 14.17
CA VAL A 10 27.53 -1.37 15.62
C VAL A 10 28.84 -1.80 16.34
N ALA A 11 29.45 -2.91 15.95
CA ALA A 11 30.71 -3.38 16.51
C ALA A 11 31.86 -2.36 16.37
N VAL A 12 31.90 -1.64 15.25
CA VAL A 12 32.90 -0.57 15.03
C VAL A 12 32.55 0.69 15.82
N ARG A 13 31.28 1.17 15.75
CA ARG A 13 30.92 2.49 16.25
C ARG A 13 30.59 2.53 17.75
N GLU A 14 29.90 1.50 18.22
CA GLU A 14 29.38 1.50 19.59
C GLU A 14 30.25 0.65 20.53
N TRP A 15 30.67 -0.55 20.07
CA TRP A 15 31.41 -1.47 20.92
C TRP A 15 32.92 -1.34 20.79
N GLN A 16 33.42 -0.69 19.72
CA GLN A 16 34.84 -0.53 19.44
C GLN A 16 35.65 -1.84 19.42
N TRP A 17 34.99 -2.94 19.04
CA TRP A 17 35.60 -4.29 18.95
C TRP A 17 36.43 -4.48 17.70
N MET A 18 36.24 -3.61 16.70
CA MET A 18 36.95 -3.66 15.42
C MET A 18 37.05 -2.26 14.82
N GLU A 19 38.08 -2.03 14.03
CA GLU A 19 38.35 -0.73 13.43
C GLU A 19 37.54 -0.49 12.16
N ILE A 20 37.32 -1.54 11.37
CA ILE A 20 36.70 -1.45 10.03
C ILE A 20 35.60 -2.49 9.90
N ASN A 21 34.51 -2.11 9.26
CA ASN A 21 33.42 -3.02 8.91
C ASN A 21 33.79 -3.81 7.63
N PRO A 22 34.09 -5.11 7.72
CA PRO A 22 34.52 -5.91 6.56
C PRO A 22 33.43 -6.07 5.50
N ALA A 23 32.16 -5.93 5.86
CA ALA A 23 31.03 -6.08 4.91
C ALA A 23 30.93 -4.89 3.93
N ILE A 24 31.58 -3.77 4.17
CA ILE A 24 31.59 -2.61 3.26
C ILE A 24 32.46 -2.90 2.02
N GLN A 25 33.50 -3.71 2.20
CA GLN A 25 34.44 -4.07 1.12
C GLN A 25 33.90 -5.17 0.18
N ILE A 26 32.78 -5.80 0.55
CA ILE A 26 32.21 -6.89 -0.24
C ILE A 26 31.35 -6.31 -1.37
N SER A 27 31.64 -6.66 -2.61
CA SER A 27 30.80 -6.35 -3.76
C SER A 27 29.41 -7.00 -3.58
N LYS A 28 28.38 -6.19 -3.51
CA LYS A 28 27.00 -6.69 -3.37
C LYS A 28 26.55 -7.30 -4.69
N PRO A 29 25.91 -8.47 -4.67
CA PRO A 29 25.23 -8.98 -5.87
C PRO A 29 24.24 -7.94 -6.38
N LYS A 30 24.09 -7.83 -7.69
CA LYS A 30 23.10 -6.94 -8.29
C LYS A 30 21.71 -7.38 -7.84
N GLU A 31 21.00 -6.49 -7.15
CA GLU A 31 19.65 -6.78 -6.72
C GLU A 31 18.75 -7.01 -7.94
N ALA A 32 17.92 -8.04 -7.90
CA ALA A 32 16.93 -8.26 -8.93
C ALA A 32 15.98 -7.05 -8.99
N GLN A 33 15.53 -6.71 -10.19
CA GLN A 33 14.51 -5.67 -10.33
C GLN A 33 13.32 -6.00 -9.45
N GLY A 34 12.88 -5.02 -8.67
CA GLY A 34 11.75 -5.19 -7.78
C GLY A 34 10.50 -5.62 -8.55
N ARG A 35 9.62 -6.29 -7.85
CA ARG A 35 8.37 -6.83 -8.40
C ARG A 35 7.48 -5.71 -8.97
N THR A 36 6.96 -5.93 -10.18
CA THR A 36 6.07 -4.99 -10.91
C THR A 36 4.70 -5.60 -11.21
N ARG A 37 4.35 -6.76 -10.60
CA ARG A 37 3.07 -7.43 -10.82
C ARG A 37 1.93 -6.52 -10.35
N PHE A 38 0.97 -6.25 -11.23
CA PHE A 38 -0.29 -5.56 -10.95
C PHE A 38 -1.46 -6.35 -11.58
N LEU A 39 -2.68 -6.06 -11.17
CA LEU A 39 -3.88 -6.71 -11.68
C LEU A 39 -4.23 -6.15 -13.07
N SER A 40 -4.74 -7.01 -13.97
CA SER A 40 -5.52 -6.53 -15.11
C SER A 40 -6.92 -6.08 -14.63
N ASP A 41 -7.69 -5.43 -15.50
CA ASP A 41 -9.06 -5.01 -15.16
C ASP A 41 -9.95 -6.23 -14.88
N GLU A 42 -9.80 -7.31 -15.65
CA GLU A 42 -10.53 -8.55 -15.45
C GLU A 42 -10.12 -9.25 -14.14
N GLU A 43 -8.83 -9.28 -13.82
CA GLU A 43 -8.35 -9.82 -12.55
C GLU A 43 -8.87 -9.01 -11.37
N ARG A 44 -8.86 -7.68 -11.50
CA ARG A 44 -9.38 -6.77 -10.48
C ARG A 44 -10.87 -7.02 -10.21
N GLN A 45 -11.66 -7.14 -11.27
CA GLN A 45 -13.10 -7.41 -11.15
C GLN A 45 -13.33 -8.76 -10.47
N ARG A 46 -12.71 -9.84 -10.96
CA ARG A 46 -12.84 -11.16 -10.34
C ARG A 46 -12.43 -11.18 -8.88
N LEU A 47 -11.35 -10.46 -8.53
CA LEU A 47 -10.90 -10.34 -7.14
C LEU A 47 -11.97 -9.70 -6.26
N LEU A 48 -12.52 -8.57 -6.69
CA LEU A 48 -13.55 -7.84 -5.96
C LEU A 48 -14.84 -8.64 -5.80
N ASP A 49 -15.28 -9.35 -6.85
CA ASP A 49 -16.46 -10.21 -6.82
C ASP A 49 -16.30 -11.34 -5.80
N VAL A 50 -15.14 -11.99 -5.79
CA VAL A 50 -14.86 -13.05 -4.79
C VAL A 50 -14.69 -12.47 -3.39
N CYS A 51 -14.11 -11.27 -3.24
CA CYS A 51 -14.02 -10.60 -1.94
C CYS A 51 -15.40 -10.26 -1.37
N SER A 52 -16.36 -9.82 -2.20
CA SER A 52 -17.70 -9.45 -1.76
C SER A 52 -18.48 -10.63 -1.19
N SER A 53 -18.22 -11.85 -1.69
CA SER A 53 -18.82 -13.10 -1.21
C SER A 53 -17.98 -13.82 -0.14
N SER A 54 -16.94 -13.18 0.38
CA SER A 54 -16.07 -13.75 1.42
C SER A 54 -16.78 -13.87 2.76
N LYS A 55 -16.51 -14.97 3.50
CA LYS A 55 -16.94 -15.09 4.90
C LYS A 55 -16.31 -14.04 5.82
N ASN A 56 -15.20 -13.42 5.42
CA ASN A 56 -14.57 -12.33 6.15
C ASN A 56 -15.22 -11.02 5.72
N SER A 57 -16.08 -10.46 6.58
CA SER A 57 -16.86 -9.24 6.32
C SER A 57 -16.02 -7.99 6.04
N HIS A 58 -14.77 -7.95 6.52
CA HIS A 58 -13.88 -6.80 6.31
C HIS A 58 -13.05 -6.89 5.02
N LEU A 59 -12.95 -8.09 4.40
CA LEU A 59 -11.99 -8.29 3.32
C LEU A 59 -12.31 -7.45 2.09
N PHE A 60 -13.57 -7.36 1.71
CA PHE A 60 -14.01 -6.54 0.56
C PHE A 60 -13.67 -5.07 0.75
N THR A 61 -14.03 -4.50 1.91
CA THR A 61 -13.71 -3.10 2.22
C THR A 61 -12.21 -2.86 2.28
N LEU A 62 -11.45 -3.78 2.87
CA LEU A 62 -9.99 -3.66 2.99
C LEU A 62 -9.30 -3.71 1.62
N VAL A 63 -9.72 -4.62 0.73
CA VAL A 63 -9.16 -4.73 -0.64
C VAL A 63 -9.55 -3.52 -1.49
N THR A 64 -10.80 -3.07 -1.39
CA THR A 64 -11.27 -1.85 -2.07
C THR A 64 -10.49 -0.62 -1.60
N LEU A 65 -10.28 -0.49 -0.30
CA LEU A 65 -9.46 0.59 0.27
C LEU A 65 -8.01 0.52 -0.22
N ALA A 66 -7.43 -0.68 -0.26
CA ALA A 66 -6.06 -0.88 -0.76
C ALA A 66 -5.89 -0.44 -2.21
N LEU A 67 -6.84 -0.82 -3.09
CA LEU A 67 -6.82 -0.44 -4.52
C LEU A 67 -7.10 1.04 -4.74
N SER A 68 -7.94 1.66 -3.91
CA SER A 68 -8.31 3.08 -4.05
C SER A 68 -7.24 4.04 -3.52
N THR A 69 -6.45 3.61 -2.55
CA THR A 69 -5.53 4.51 -1.83
C THR A 69 -4.06 4.13 -1.96
N GLY A 70 -3.77 2.89 -2.32
CA GLY A 70 -2.42 2.34 -2.33
C GLY A 70 -1.72 2.32 -0.96
N MET A 71 -2.45 2.44 0.15
CA MET A 71 -1.89 2.39 1.50
C MET A 71 -1.19 1.08 1.78
N ARG A 72 -0.20 1.10 2.69
CA ARG A 72 0.45 -0.13 3.14
C ARG A 72 -0.50 -0.95 4.00
N ARG A 73 -0.39 -2.29 3.92
CA ARG A 73 -1.22 -3.20 4.73
C ARG A 73 -1.23 -2.84 6.21
N GLY A 74 -0.06 -2.56 6.78
CA GLY A 74 0.05 -2.20 8.20
C GLY A 74 -0.63 -0.87 8.53
N GLU A 75 -0.57 0.12 7.63
CA GLU A 75 -1.27 1.40 7.76
C GLU A 75 -2.78 1.17 7.82
N MET A 76 -3.33 0.39 6.89
CA MET A 76 -4.77 0.10 6.84
C MET A 76 -5.26 -0.70 8.04
N LEU A 77 -4.53 -1.76 8.42
CA LEU A 77 -4.90 -2.60 9.55
C LEU A 77 -4.77 -1.88 10.90
N GLY A 78 -3.96 -0.84 10.97
CA GLY A 78 -3.82 0.01 12.15
C GLY A 78 -4.76 1.21 12.19
N LEU A 79 -5.60 1.42 11.17
CA LEU A 79 -6.53 2.55 11.14
C LEU A 79 -7.54 2.47 12.29
N ARG A 80 -7.75 3.63 12.91
CA ARG A 80 -8.82 3.88 13.87
C ARG A 80 -9.80 4.88 13.29
N TRP A 81 -11.00 4.94 13.85
CA TRP A 81 -12.02 5.88 13.37
C TRP A 81 -11.58 7.34 13.56
N GLU A 82 -10.79 7.66 14.57
CA GLU A 82 -10.17 8.98 14.76
C GLU A 82 -9.26 9.42 13.60
N ASN A 83 -8.79 8.46 12.77
CA ASN A 83 -7.98 8.75 11.60
C ASN A 83 -8.80 9.08 10.36
N ILE A 84 -10.11 8.93 10.41
CA ILE A 84 -11.00 9.00 9.25
C ILE A 84 -11.94 10.20 9.40
N ASP A 85 -11.74 11.18 8.55
CA ASP A 85 -12.65 12.32 8.40
C ASP A 85 -13.66 12.02 7.29
N ILE A 86 -14.85 11.57 7.68
CA ILE A 86 -15.92 11.22 6.75
C ILE A 86 -16.43 12.47 6.01
N GLN A 87 -16.50 13.63 6.68
CA GLN A 87 -17.02 14.87 6.10
C GLN A 87 -16.09 15.40 5.03
N ASN A 88 -14.78 15.46 5.32
CA ASN A 88 -13.76 15.94 4.39
C ASN A 88 -13.20 14.85 3.50
N ARG A 89 -13.72 13.62 3.58
CA ARG A 89 -13.33 12.47 2.76
C ARG A 89 -11.82 12.23 2.78
N ARG A 90 -11.24 12.14 3.98
CA ARG A 90 -9.79 12.05 4.16
C ARG A 90 -9.42 11.08 5.27
N ILE A 91 -8.32 10.36 5.04
CA ILE A 91 -7.66 9.54 6.06
C ILE A 91 -6.37 10.24 6.46
N SER A 92 -6.15 10.43 7.75
CA SER A 92 -4.93 11.01 8.32
C SER A 92 -4.04 9.89 8.85
N LEU A 93 -2.86 9.72 8.25
CA LEU A 93 -1.87 8.75 8.68
C LEU A 93 -0.78 9.46 9.49
N PHE A 94 -0.52 8.94 10.68
CA PHE A 94 0.60 9.39 11.52
C PHE A 94 1.80 8.49 11.25
N ILE A 95 2.85 9.03 10.65
CA ILE A 95 4.08 8.29 10.39
C ILE A 95 4.95 8.42 11.64
N THR A 96 4.96 7.37 12.46
CA THR A 96 5.53 7.36 13.81
C THR A 96 7.04 7.55 13.89
N LYS A 97 7.80 7.37 12.81
CA LYS A 97 9.27 7.47 12.86
C LYS A 97 9.84 8.89 12.71
N ASN A 98 9.09 9.83 12.12
CA ASN A 98 9.57 11.19 11.85
C ASN A 98 8.51 12.27 12.13
N GLY A 99 7.38 11.96 12.75
CA GLY A 99 6.33 12.95 13.07
C GLY A 99 5.56 13.51 11.85
N GLU A 100 5.82 13.04 10.67
CA GLU A 100 5.16 13.50 9.45
C GLU A 100 3.73 12.94 9.38
N ARG A 101 2.78 13.82 9.09
CA ARG A 101 1.39 13.46 8.82
C ARG A 101 1.18 13.37 7.32
N ARG A 102 0.56 12.30 6.86
CA ARG A 102 0.13 12.16 5.47
C ARG A 102 -1.38 12.06 5.39
N GLY A 103 -2.00 12.94 4.62
CA GLY A 103 -3.41 12.85 4.28
C GLY A 103 -3.61 11.98 3.04
N VAL A 104 -4.52 11.03 3.10
CA VAL A 104 -4.89 10.18 1.97
C VAL A 104 -6.34 10.49 1.59
N PRO A 105 -6.64 10.91 0.36
CA PRO A 105 -8.01 11.11 -0.10
C PRO A 105 -8.80 9.80 -0.05
N LEU A 106 -10.01 9.87 0.48
CA LEU A 106 -10.94 8.75 0.57
C LEU A 106 -12.09 8.99 -0.41
N VAL A 107 -12.05 8.34 -1.57
CA VAL A 107 -12.95 8.61 -2.69
C VAL A 107 -13.60 7.35 -3.24
N GLY A 108 -14.65 7.53 -4.06
CA GLY A 108 -15.32 6.45 -4.78
C GLY A 108 -15.87 5.36 -3.87
N LYS A 109 -15.79 4.11 -4.31
CA LYS A 109 -16.37 2.96 -3.60
C LYS A 109 -15.80 2.75 -2.20
N ALA A 110 -14.52 3.08 -1.99
CA ALA A 110 -13.89 2.98 -0.67
C ALA A 110 -14.56 3.94 0.34
N TYR A 111 -14.85 5.17 -0.08
CA TYR A 111 -15.58 6.13 0.76
C TYR A 111 -16.98 5.63 1.11
N GLU A 112 -17.73 5.13 0.12
CA GLU A 112 -19.09 4.61 0.36
C GLU A 112 -19.11 3.48 1.37
N LEU A 113 -18.20 2.49 1.21
CA LEU A 113 -18.11 1.35 2.12
C LEU A 113 -17.73 1.76 3.55
N ILE A 114 -16.81 2.69 3.70
CA ILE A 114 -16.39 3.17 5.03
C ILE A 114 -17.50 4.01 5.66
N LYS A 115 -18.19 4.86 4.90
CA LYS A 115 -19.34 5.61 5.37
C LYS A 115 -20.48 4.70 5.82
N GLU A 116 -20.77 3.66 5.05
CA GLU A 116 -21.79 2.65 5.41
C GLU A 116 -21.42 1.93 6.73
N LEU A 117 -20.16 1.52 6.86
CA LEU A 117 -19.66 0.91 8.11
C LEU A 117 -19.80 1.87 9.31
N PHE A 118 -19.47 3.15 9.12
CA PHE A 118 -19.59 4.16 10.17
C PHE A 118 -21.03 4.30 10.66
N LEU A 119 -21.97 4.44 9.73
CA LEU A 119 -23.40 4.58 10.03
C LEU A 119 -24.02 3.33 10.68
N LYS A 120 -23.51 2.16 10.32
CA LYS A 120 -23.99 0.88 10.85
C LYS A 120 -23.46 0.56 12.23
N LEU A 121 -22.21 0.91 12.51
CA LEU A 121 -21.52 0.50 13.74
C LEU A 121 -21.55 1.56 14.82
N GLU A 122 -21.76 2.84 14.46
CA GLU A 122 -21.67 3.99 15.38
C GLU A 122 -20.42 3.91 16.29
N PRO A 123 -19.22 3.75 15.73
CA PRO A 123 -18.03 3.38 16.47
C PRO A 123 -17.50 4.54 17.32
N GLU A 124 -16.77 4.18 18.38
CA GLU A 124 -15.97 5.16 19.11
C GLU A 124 -14.72 5.55 18.32
N ASN A 125 -14.22 6.77 18.53
CA ASN A 125 -13.04 7.29 17.83
C ASN A 125 -11.80 6.39 17.91
N LYS A 126 -11.60 5.71 19.04
CA LYS A 126 -10.44 4.83 19.30
C LYS A 126 -10.60 3.42 18.75
N ASP A 127 -11.78 3.06 18.26
CA ASP A 127 -12.00 1.73 17.69
C ASP A 127 -11.21 1.53 16.39
N LEU A 128 -10.75 0.30 16.18
CA LEU A 128 -10.11 -0.08 14.91
C LEU A 128 -11.15 -0.15 13.80
N LEU A 129 -10.78 0.32 12.60
CA LEU A 129 -11.61 0.15 11.40
C LEU A 129 -11.80 -1.34 11.03
N PHE A 130 -10.77 -2.15 11.27
CA PHE A 130 -10.75 -3.58 10.95
C PHE A 130 -10.39 -4.41 12.20
N PRO A 131 -11.29 -4.50 13.19
CA PRO A 131 -11.03 -5.25 14.41
C PRO A 131 -11.06 -6.75 14.17
N SER A 132 -10.32 -7.50 15.00
CA SER A 132 -10.41 -8.95 15.03
C SER A 132 -11.70 -9.40 15.72
N PRO A 133 -12.41 -10.41 15.20
CA PRO A 133 -13.63 -10.94 15.83
C PRO A 133 -13.41 -11.42 17.29
N ASN A 134 -12.21 -11.92 17.57
CA ASN A 134 -11.88 -12.48 18.88
C ASN A 134 -11.32 -11.44 19.87
N ASN A 135 -10.89 -10.28 19.37
CA ASN A 135 -10.33 -9.22 20.21
C ASN A 135 -10.37 -7.88 19.47
N SER A 136 -11.33 -7.04 19.82
CA SER A 136 -11.52 -5.72 19.18
C SER A 136 -10.33 -4.76 19.30
N LYS A 137 -9.44 -4.99 20.28
CA LYS A 137 -8.20 -4.21 20.46
C LYS A 137 -7.08 -4.60 19.49
N LYS A 138 -7.23 -5.72 18.78
CA LYS A 138 -6.28 -6.19 17.77
C LYS A 138 -6.88 -6.13 16.37
N SER A 139 -6.05 -5.84 15.39
CA SER A 139 -6.48 -5.87 14.00
C SER A 139 -6.73 -7.30 13.51
N ILE A 140 -7.61 -7.43 12.53
CA ILE A 140 -7.95 -8.71 11.92
C ILE A 140 -6.75 -9.33 11.21
N SER A 141 -6.65 -10.68 11.26
CA SER A 141 -5.76 -11.44 10.40
C SER A 141 -6.47 -11.76 9.08
N ILE A 142 -5.84 -11.38 7.98
CA ILE A 142 -6.41 -11.57 6.63
C ILE A 142 -5.76 -12.70 5.86
N ARG A 143 -4.72 -13.36 6.41
CA ARG A 143 -3.88 -14.31 5.66
C ARG A 143 -4.69 -15.41 4.98
N THR A 144 -5.41 -16.19 5.76
CA THR A 144 -6.20 -17.33 5.25
C THR A 144 -7.31 -16.88 4.29
N ALA A 145 -8.00 -15.76 4.63
CA ALA A 145 -9.04 -15.21 3.78
C ALA A 145 -8.47 -14.74 2.43
N TRP A 146 -7.32 -14.10 2.45
CA TRP A 146 -6.62 -13.62 1.25
C TRP A 146 -6.18 -14.79 0.34
N GLU A 147 -5.53 -15.81 0.90
CA GLU A 147 -5.12 -17.02 0.17
C GLU A 147 -6.34 -17.72 -0.48
N THR A 148 -7.45 -17.81 0.26
CA THR A 148 -8.70 -18.38 -0.26
C THR A 148 -9.28 -17.59 -1.43
N VAL A 149 -9.27 -16.26 -1.31
CA VAL A 149 -9.79 -15.36 -2.37
C VAL A 149 -8.92 -15.44 -3.62
N LEU A 150 -7.60 -15.41 -3.51
CA LEU A 150 -6.70 -15.56 -4.64
C LEU A 150 -6.95 -16.87 -5.40
N LYS A 151 -7.08 -17.99 -4.66
CA LYS A 151 -7.39 -19.29 -5.26
C LYS A 151 -8.73 -19.29 -6.01
N LYS A 152 -9.78 -18.73 -5.40
CA LYS A 152 -11.13 -18.67 -6.00
C LYS A 152 -11.19 -17.74 -7.21
N SER A 153 -10.49 -16.61 -7.18
CA SER A 153 -10.41 -15.65 -8.30
C SER A 153 -9.42 -16.08 -9.39
N ARG A 154 -8.74 -17.22 -9.22
CA ARG A 154 -7.72 -17.74 -10.15
C ARG A 154 -6.63 -16.71 -10.46
N ILE A 155 -6.16 -16.01 -9.41
CA ILE A 155 -5.08 -15.02 -9.52
C ILE A 155 -3.84 -15.66 -8.93
N GLU A 156 -2.84 -15.88 -9.79
CA GLU A 156 -1.58 -16.49 -9.42
C GLU A 156 -0.48 -15.44 -9.19
N ASN A 157 0.52 -15.84 -8.41
CA ASN A 157 1.69 -15.03 -8.16
C ASN A 157 1.35 -13.58 -7.73
N PHE A 158 0.40 -13.41 -6.80
CA PHE A 158 -0.07 -12.11 -6.35
C PHE A 158 -0.10 -12.05 -4.82
N ARG A 159 0.55 -11.04 -4.26
CA ARG A 159 0.63 -10.79 -2.81
C ARG A 159 -0.28 -9.63 -2.45
N PHE A 160 -0.71 -9.54 -1.20
CA PHE A 160 -1.52 -8.41 -0.74
C PHE A 160 -0.84 -7.04 -0.99
N HIS A 161 0.49 -6.98 -0.90
CA HIS A 161 1.24 -5.76 -1.19
C HIS A 161 1.20 -5.36 -2.69
N ASP A 162 0.94 -6.30 -3.58
CA ASP A 162 0.85 -6.03 -5.02
C ASP A 162 -0.43 -5.23 -5.38
N LEU A 163 -1.42 -5.13 -4.46
CA LEU A 163 -2.54 -4.18 -4.59
C LEU A 163 -2.02 -2.73 -4.67
N ARG A 164 -1.02 -2.39 -3.88
CA ARG A 164 -0.38 -1.07 -3.93
C ARG A 164 0.40 -0.88 -5.24
N HIS A 165 1.02 -1.93 -5.76
CA HIS A 165 1.63 -1.89 -7.11
C HIS A 165 0.56 -1.67 -8.18
N SER A 166 -0.60 -2.31 -8.05
CA SER A 166 -1.74 -2.09 -8.96
C SER A 166 -2.22 -0.65 -8.92
N THR A 167 -2.38 -0.05 -7.73
CA THR A 167 -2.74 1.37 -7.60
C THR A 167 -1.71 2.27 -8.28
N ALA A 168 -0.40 2.03 -8.04
CA ALA A 168 0.66 2.81 -8.68
C ALA A 168 0.64 2.69 -10.21
N SER A 169 0.42 1.48 -10.71
CA SER A 169 0.32 1.21 -12.15
C SER A 169 -0.88 1.90 -12.78
N TYR A 170 -2.05 1.83 -12.13
CA TYR A 170 -3.26 2.52 -12.61
C TYR A 170 -3.07 4.05 -12.61
N LEU A 171 -2.46 4.62 -11.58
CA LEU A 171 -2.15 6.05 -11.54
C LEU A 171 -1.24 6.44 -12.71
N ALA A 172 -0.18 5.68 -12.98
CA ALA A 172 0.74 5.93 -14.09
C ALA A 172 0.03 5.83 -15.46
N MET A 173 -0.78 4.78 -15.66
CA MET A 173 -1.55 4.57 -16.89
C MET A 173 -2.61 5.66 -17.12
N ASN A 174 -3.12 6.26 -16.04
CA ASN A 174 -4.03 7.42 -16.09
C ASN A 174 -3.30 8.78 -16.12
N GLY A 175 -2.00 8.79 -16.37
CA GLY A 175 -1.23 10.00 -16.62
C GLY A 175 -0.73 10.74 -15.38
N ALA A 176 -0.86 10.18 -14.19
CA ALA A 176 -0.28 10.77 -12.99
C ALA A 176 1.25 10.84 -13.12
N SER A 177 1.82 11.98 -12.76
CA SER A 177 3.28 12.16 -12.71
C SER A 177 3.91 11.30 -11.62
N LEU A 178 5.20 11.02 -11.76
CA LEU A 178 5.94 10.25 -10.72
C LEU A 178 5.92 10.95 -9.36
N LEU A 179 5.85 12.29 -9.33
CA LEU A 179 5.72 13.07 -8.09
C LEU A 179 4.38 12.83 -7.43
N GLU A 180 3.28 12.91 -8.18
CA GLU A 180 1.93 12.64 -7.67
C GLU A 180 1.80 11.20 -7.18
N ILE A 181 2.34 10.23 -7.93
CA ILE A 181 2.34 8.82 -7.50
C ILE A 181 3.14 8.66 -6.20
N ALA A 182 4.29 9.32 -6.08
CA ALA A 182 5.11 9.27 -4.88
C ALA A 182 4.37 9.87 -3.67
N ASP A 183 3.72 11.01 -3.85
CA ASP A 183 2.94 11.68 -2.80
C ASP A 183 1.74 10.85 -2.37
N ILE A 184 0.89 10.42 -3.30
CA ILE A 184 -0.29 9.58 -3.03
C ILE A 184 0.10 8.31 -2.26
N LEU A 185 1.15 7.64 -2.69
CA LEU A 185 1.61 6.42 -2.04
C LEU A 185 2.43 6.68 -0.76
N GLY A 186 2.94 7.87 -0.54
CA GLY A 186 3.88 8.21 0.54
C GLY A 186 5.22 7.49 0.35
N HIS A 187 5.82 7.63 -0.82
CA HIS A 187 7.17 7.20 -1.11
C HIS A 187 8.15 8.33 -0.76
N LYS A 188 9.21 8.02 -0.03
CA LYS A 188 10.23 9.03 0.37
C LYS A 188 11.14 9.45 -0.79
N THR A 189 11.25 8.64 -1.85
CA THR A 189 12.13 8.90 -2.98
C THR A 189 11.44 8.56 -4.30
N LEU A 190 11.74 9.33 -5.34
CA LEU A 190 11.27 9.07 -6.70
C LEU A 190 11.81 7.75 -7.27
N GLN A 191 12.95 7.27 -6.78
CA GLN A 191 13.50 5.99 -7.18
C GLN A 191 12.52 4.83 -6.96
N MET A 192 11.67 4.93 -5.90
CA MET A 192 10.68 3.89 -5.59
C MET A 192 9.55 3.83 -6.63
N VAL A 193 9.23 4.92 -7.29
CA VAL A 193 8.15 5.01 -8.30
C VAL A 193 8.69 4.95 -9.75
N LYS A 194 9.99 5.11 -9.97
CA LYS A 194 10.61 5.07 -11.30
C LYS A 194 10.27 3.79 -12.09
N ARG A 195 10.02 2.68 -11.38
CA ARG A 195 9.62 1.41 -12.00
C ARG A 195 8.28 1.45 -12.76
N TYR A 196 7.44 2.46 -12.53
CA TYR A 196 6.16 2.64 -13.20
C TYR A 196 6.23 3.61 -14.38
N SER A 197 7.38 4.26 -14.64
CA SER A 197 7.51 5.30 -15.67
C SER A 197 7.24 4.80 -17.08
N HIS A 198 7.47 3.52 -17.36
CA HIS A 198 7.19 2.91 -18.65
C HIS A 198 5.67 2.79 -18.94
N LEU A 199 4.82 2.82 -17.92
CA LEU A 199 3.35 2.73 -18.08
C LEU A 199 2.69 4.07 -18.45
N SER A 200 3.44 5.17 -18.45
CA SER A 200 2.95 6.51 -18.84
C SER A 200 3.40 6.93 -20.24
N GLU A 201 3.84 6.03 -21.08
CA GLU A 201 4.36 6.38 -22.43
C GLU A 201 3.28 6.95 -23.35
N ASP A 202 2.08 6.35 -23.34
CA ASP A 202 0.95 6.85 -24.14
C ASP A 202 0.54 8.27 -23.68
N HIS A 203 0.62 8.56 -22.39
CA HIS A 203 0.34 9.89 -21.85
C HIS A 203 1.34 10.94 -22.35
N LYS A 204 2.61 10.59 -22.52
CA LYS A 204 3.62 11.53 -23.07
C LYS A 204 3.26 11.98 -24.50
N THR A 205 2.74 11.06 -25.30
CA THR A 205 2.26 11.37 -26.66
C THR A 205 1.12 12.38 -26.59
N ILE A 206 0.11 12.16 -25.72
CA ILE A 206 -1.01 13.07 -25.52
C ILE A 206 -0.54 14.47 -25.08
N VAL A 207 0.42 14.54 -24.16
CA VAL A 207 0.99 15.80 -23.67
C VAL A 207 1.66 16.56 -24.81
N LEU A 208 2.47 15.88 -25.64
CA LEU A 208 3.14 16.48 -26.80
C LEU A 208 2.13 16.95 -27.86
N GLU A 209 1.09 16.18 -28.13
CA GLU A 209 0.01 16.57 -29.04
C GLU A 209 -0.74 17.80 -28.54
N ASN A 210 -1.02 17.91 -27.26
CA ASN A 210 -1.70 19.06 -26.66
C ASN A 210 -0.84 20.33 -26.67
N MET A 211 0.48 20.20 -26.54
CA MET A 211 1.42 21.31 -26.61
C MET A 211 1.51 21.90 -28.05
N ASN A 212 1.23 21.09 -29.06
CA ASN A 212 1.32 21.49 -30.47
C ASN A 212 -0.03 21.91 -31.08
N LYS A 213 -1.09 22.04 -30.30
CA LYS A 213 -2.39 22.63 -30.67
C LYS A 213 -2.40 24.11 -30.40
#